data_31a86ef50199bc5be943ea95f9ba5a97
#
_entry.id   31a86ef50199bc5be943ea95f9ba5a97
#
_cell.length_a   1.000
_cell.length_b   1.000
_cell.length_c   1.000
_cell.angle_alpha   90.00
_cell.angle_beta   90.00
_cell.angle_gamma   90.00
#
_symmetry.space_group_name_H-M   'P 1'
#
loop_
_entity.id
_entity.type
_entity.pdbx_description
1 polymer ?
#
loop_
_entity_poly.entity_id
_entity_poly.type
_entity_poly.pdbx_seq_one_letter_code
_entity_poly.pdbx_strand_id
1 'polypeptide(L)'
;MFKTKLKKTVGMGIVAAACFISALPASTVSAKERNDYTIESFHYVTVDGKDVDSQINMSNKADKDIKVTMVLPEQNQAGDWLAYGFTSRKSLQAFIEKDKQRLQDKFKITGSGPCCTDFYEYKNKGGQYIYWRDGFKNLPSSWNDRISSLSTASPSSSYSTTLWEHTSTQGYGKGVLFRHSDWYGKTANMASDWDNKASAIEIK
;
A
#
# COMPACT_ATOMS: atom_id res chain seq x y z
N MET A 1 25.02 34.98 80.12
CA MET A 1 24.94 33.98 81.18
C MET A 1 23.53 33.41 81.20
N PHE A 2 23.27 32.32 80.50
CA PHE A 2 22.15 31.42 80.77
C PHE A 2 22.41 30.10 80.01
N LYS A 3 22.59 29.07 80.82
CA LYS A 3 22.71 27.65 80.41
C LYS A 3 21.31 27.12 80.12
N THR A 4 21.13 26.40 79.07
CA THR A 4 19.94 25.53 78.97
C THR A 4 20.28 24.21 78.32
N LYS A 5 19.76 23.20 78.89
CA LYS A 5 20.09 21.78 78.93
C LYS A 5 19.73 21.02 77.64
N LEU A 6 20.60 20.09 77.36
CA LEU A 6 20.48 19.00 76.43
C LEU A 6 19.33 18.03 76.84
N LYS A 7 18.40 17.74 75.95
CA LYS A 7 17.52 16.56 76.06
C LYS A 7 17.84 15.59 74.91
N LYS A 8 18.36 14.44 75.30
CA LYS A 8 18.50 13.26 74.44
C LYS A 8 17.13 12.68 74.20
N THR A 9 16.73 12.45 72.97
CA THR A 9 15.63 11.60 72.63
C THR A 9 16.16 10.47 71.76
N VAL A 10 16.04 9.25 72.26
CA VAL A 10 16.33 7.99 71.59
C VAL A 10 15.13 7.73 70.66
N GLY A 11 15.39 7.71 69.37
CA GLY A 11 14.40 7.36 68.37
C GLY A 11 14.81 6.05 67.67
N MET A 12 13.93 5.12 67.84
CA MET A 12 13.97 3.73 67.39
C MET A 12 14.07 3.64 65.86
N GLY A 13 15.09 2.94 65.35
CA GLY A 13 15.27 2.71 63.91
C GLY A 13 14.26 1.73 63.37
N ILE A 14 13.55 2.17 62.35
CA ILE A 14 12.77 1.29 61.45
C ILE A 14 13.66 1.00 60.21
N VAL A 15 14.10 -0.24 60.14
CA VAL A 15 14.80 -0.74 58.95
C VAL A 15 13.74 -1.00 57.89
N ALA A 16 13.60 -0.08 56.95
CA ALA A 16 12.81 -0.31 55.74
C ALA A 16 13.63 -1.12 54.74
N ALA A 17 13.30 -2.39 54.59
CA ALA A 17 13.85 -3.23 53.53
C ALA A 17 13.32 -2.70 52.19
N ALA A 18 14.17 -2.02 51.43
CA ALA A 18 13.90 -1.64 50.05
C ALA A 18 14.03 -2.89 49.15
N CYS A 19 12.87 -3.45 48.75
CA CYS A 19 12.80 -4.41 47.65
C CYS A 19 13.18 -3.70 46.37
N PHE A 20 14.40 -3.87 45.87
CA PHE A 20 14.78 -3.53 44.51
C PHE A 20 14.09 -4.50 43.57
N ILE A 21 12.93 -4.12 43.03
CA ILE A 21 12.35 -4.74 41.85
C ILE A 21 13.22 -4.28 40.67
N SER A 22 14.18 -5.13 40.28
CA SER A 22 14.90 -4.95 39.01
C SER A 22 13.89 -5.10 37.86
N ALA A 23 13.38 -3.98 37.37
CA ALA A 23 12.66 -3.94 36.11
C ALA A 23 13.64 -4.36 35.01
N LEU A 24 13.51 -5.60 34.52
CA LEU A 24 14.15 -6.02 33.28
C LEU A 24 13.69 -5.04 32.17
N PRO A 25 14.62 -4.52 31.37
CA PRO A 25 14.21 -3.71 30.23
C PRO A 25 13.33 -4.60 29.36
N ALA A 26 12.07 -4.19 29.19
CA ALA A 26 11.21 -4.79 28.19
C ALA A 26 11.96 -4.66 26.86
N SER A 27 12.40 -5.77 26.31
CA SER A 27 12.95 -5.84 24.96
C SER A 27 11.86 -5.31 24.06
N THR A 28 11.98 -4.07 23.59
CA THR A 28 11.18 -3.55 22.49
C THR A 28 11.54 -4.38 21.29
N VAL A 29 10.79 -5.47 21.09
CA VAL A 29 10.75 -6.14 19.79
C VAL A 29 10.29 -5.06 18.83
N SER A 30 11.24 -4.50 18.08
CA SER A 30 10.94 -3.61 16.98
C SER A 30 9.94 -4.35 16.08
N ALA A 31 8.70 -3.94 16.13
CA ALA A 31 7.70 -4.43 15.18
C ALA A 31 8.27 -4.12 13.81
N LYS A 32 8.69 -5.17 13.08
CA LYS A 32 9.09 -5.06 11.69
C LYS A 32 7.94 -4.34 10.99
N GLU A 33 8.22 -3.15 10.50
CA GLU A 33 7.24 -2.30 9.83
C GLU A 33 6.52 -3.17 8.79
N ARG A 34 5.23 -3.44 9.02
CA ARG A 34 4.45 -4.25 8.08
C ARG A 34 4.22 -3.37 6.86
N ASN A 35 4.86 -3.72 5.76
CA ASN A 35 4.65 -3.09 4.47
C ASN A 35 3.37 -3.60 3.77
N ASP A 36 2.34 -3.87 4.57
CA ASP A 36 1.05 -4.38 4.11
C ASP A 36 0.03 -3.23 4.16
N TYR A 37 -0.45 -2.83 3.00
CA TYR A 37 -1.35 -1.67 2.83
C TYR A 37 -2.71 -2.14 2.34
N THR A 38 -3.79 -1.74 3.02
CA THR A 38 -5.17 -2.01 2.57
C THR A 38 -5.66 -0.84 1.73
N ILE A 39 -6.09 -1.12 0.50
CA ILE A 39 -6.54 -0.12 -0.48
C ILE A 39 -8.05 -0.02 -0.39
N GLU A 40 -8.58 1.01 0.28
CA GLU A 40 -10.02 1.15 0.56
C GLU A 40 -10.69 2.23 -0.28
N SER A 41 -10.26 3.48 -0.14
CA SER A 41 -10.85 4.64 -0.80
C SER A 41 -9.80 5.43 -1.55
N PHE A 42 -10.22 6.19 -2.56
CA PHE A 42 -9.32 6.95 -3.41
C PHE A 42 -9.63 8.45 -3.37
N HIS A 43 -8.59 9.24 -3.25
CA HIS A 43 -8.62 10.67 -3.49
C HIS A 43 -7.85 10.97 -4.78
N TYR A 44 -8.56 11.36 -5.84
CA TYR A 44 -7.93 11.64 -7.12
C TYR A 44 -7.23 13.00 -7.10
N VAL A 45 -5.92 13.01 -7.33
CA VAL A 45 -5.12 14.24 -7.48
C VAL A 45 -5.09 14.72 -8.92
N THR A 46 -5.19 13.80 -9.88
CA THR A 46 -5.37 14.15 -11.30
C THR A 46 -6.37 13.21 -11.98
N VAL A 47 -7.04 13.71 -13.03
CA VAL A 47 -7.84 12.90 -13.95
C VAL A 47 -7.36 13.18 -15.36
N ASP A 48 -6.96 12.13 -16.10
CA ASP A 48 -6.37 12.21 -17.44
C ASP A 48 -5.19 13.22 -17.51
N GLY A 49 -4.39 13.29 -16.41
CA GLY A 49 -3.23 14.16 -16.28
C GLY A 49 -3.55 15.64 -16.03
N LYS A 50 -4.80 15.99 -15.75
CA LYS A 50 -5.22 17.33 -15.31
C LYS A 50 -5.45 17.31 -13.82
N ASP A 51 -4.93 18.32 -13.12
CA ASP A 51 -5.11 18.47 -11.68
C ASP A 51 -6.61 18.60 -11.36
N VAL A 52 -7.03 17.93 -10.31
CA VAL A 52 -8.37 18.04 -9.77
C VAL A 52 -8.38 19.22 -8.81
N ASP A 53 -9.08 20.30 -9.16
CA ASP A 53 -9.25 21.45 -8.26
C ASP A 53 -9.84 20.99 -6.93
N SER A 54 -9.20 21.36 -5.84
CA SER A 54 -9.57 21.00 -4.46
C SER A 54 -10.99 21.46 -4.05
N GLN A 55 -11.66 22.23 -4.89
CA GLN A 55 -13.02 22.74 -4.68
C GLN A 55 -14.13 21.92 -5.35
N ILE A 56 -13.79 20.97 -6.21
CA ILE A 56 -14.77 20.07 -6.79
C ILE A 56 -14.86 18.86 -5.87
N ASN A 57 -15.92 18.80 -5.07
CA ASN A 57 -16.36 17.57 -4.42
C ASN A 57 -16.67 16.55 -5.51
N MET A 58 -15.64 15.87 -5.99
CA MET A 58 -15.73 14.86 -7.04
C MET A 58 -16.33 13.55 -6.55
N SER A 59 -16.82 13.50 -5.32
CA SER A 59 -17.32 12.28 -4.69
C SER A 59 -18.49 11.59 -5.43
N ASN A 60 -19.14 12.25 -6.39
CA ASN A 60 -20.34 11.65 -6.99
C ASN A 60 -20.43 11.65 -8.52
N LYS A 61 -19.60 12.37 -9.26
CA LYS A 61 -19.74 12.42 -10.73
C LYS A 61 -18.48 11.96 -11.48
N ALA A 62 -17.31 12.36 -11.04
CA ALA A 62 -16.06 11.95 -11.69
C ALA A 62 -15.74 10.46 -11.45
N ASP A 63 -16.12 9.94 -10.31
CA ASP A 63 -15.90 8.54 -9.96
C ASP A 63 -16.62 7.55 -10.91
N LYS A 64 -17.74 7.98 -11.49
CA LYS A 64 -18.49 7.15 -12.46
C LYS A 64 -17.78 7.00 -13.80
N ASP A 65 -16.98 7.98 -14.20
CA ASP A 65 -16.31 8.00 -15.50
C ASP A 65 -14.89 7.43 -15.44
N ILE A 66 -14.31 7.25 -14.24
CA ILE A 66 -12.99 6.65 -14.07
C ILE A 66 -13.03 5.17 -14.45
N LYS A 67 -12.19 4.81 -15.43
CA LYS A 67 -12.00 3.43 -15.89
C LYS A 67 -10.80 2.77 -15.26
N VAL A 68 -9.74 3.54 -14.97
CA VAL A 68 -8.55 3.00 -14.32
C VAL A 68 -8.09 3.95 -13.23
N THR A 69 -7.81 3.40 -12.06
CA THR A 69 -7.24 4.08 -10.91
C THR A 69 -5.80 3.64 -10.71
N MET A 70 -4.83 4.54 -10.87
CA MET A 70 -3.44 4.29 -10.49
C MET A 70 -3.24 4.71 -9.04
N VAL A 71 -2.98 3.75 -8.18
CA VAL A 71 -2.84 3.99 -6.74
C VAL A 71 -1.42 4.46 -6.43
N LEU A 72 -1.32 5.59 -5.74
CA LEU A 72 -0.06 6.12 -5.20
C LEU A 72 0.20 5.52 -3.80
N PRO A 73 1.46 5.42 -3.35
CA PRO A 73 1.80 4.84 -2.05
C PRO A 73 1.66 5.84 -0.89
N GLU A 74 0.76 6.77 -0.99
CA GLU A 74 0.52 7.87 -0.06
C GLU A 74 -0.96 8.03 0.23
N GLN A 75 -1.29 8.46 1.45
CA GLN A 75 -2.65 8.77 1.88
C GLN A 75 -2.80 10.25 2.22
N ASN A 76 -4.01 10.79 2.05
CA ASN A 76 -4.36 12.10 2.53
C ASN A 76 -4.63 12.08 4.05
N GLN A 77 -4.95 13.23 4.64
CA GLN A 77 -5.24 13.35 6.08
C GLN A 77 -6.51 12.58 6.52
N ALA A 78 -7.41 12.28 5.60
CA ALA A 78 -8.62 11.49 5.86
C ALA A 78 -8.38 9.97 5.79
N GLY A 79 -7.18 9.54 5.33
CA GLY A 79 -6.83 8.14 5.16
C GLY A 79 -7.13 7.57 3.77
N ASP A 80 -7.63 8.41 2.83
CA ASP A 80 -7.85 7.97 1.45
C ASP A 80 -6.54 7.88 0.69
N TRP A 81 -6.38 6.85 -0.13
CA TRP A 81 -5.22 6.69 -0.99
C TRP A 81 -5.22 7.76 -2.10
N LEU A 82 -4.10 8.45 -2.26
CA LEU A 82 -3.93 9.33 -3.40
C LEU A 82 -3.89 8.51 -4.67
N ALA A 83 -4.52 9.01 -5.73
CA ALA A 83 -4.64 8.28 -6.98
C ALA A 83 -4.64 9.20 -8.20
N TYR A 84 -4.22 8.65 -9.35
CA TYR A 84 -4.48 9.23 -10.65
C TYR A 84 -5.63 8.47 -11.31
N GLY A 85 -6.65 9.21 -11.75
CA GLY A 85 -7.79 8.66 -12.47
C GLY A 85 -7.59 8.75 -13.97
N PHE A 86 -8.06 7.73 -14.71
CA PHE A 86 -8.08 7.72 -16.18
C PHE A 86 -9.47 7.33 -16.67
N THR A 87 -10.04 8.15 -17.55
CA THR A 87 -11.37 7.89 -18.13
C THR A 87 -11.32 6.88 -19.27
N SER A 88 -10.13 6.54 -19.76
CA SER A 88 -9.93 5.57 -20.83
C SER A 88 -8.58 4.86 -20.74
N ARG A 89 -8.48 3.69 -21.37
CA ARG A 89 -7.18 3.01 -21.54
C ARG A 89 -6.21 3.81 -22.42
N LYS A 90 -6.72 4.65 -23.33
CA LYS A 90 -5.89 5.52 -24.18
C LYS A 90 -5.21 6.60 -23.36
N SER A 91 -5.93 7.27 -22.47
CA SER A 91 -5.33 8.29 -21.57
C SER A 91 -4.33 7.67 -20.61
N LEU A 92 -4.63 6.50 -20.06
CA LEU A 92 -3.66 5.72 -19.26
C LEU A 92 -2.41 5.40 -20.07
N GLN A 93 -2.52 4.88 -21.29
CA GLN A 93 -1.36 4.52 -22.11
C GLN A 93 -0.50 5.74 -22.41
N ALA A 94 -1.09 6.87 -22.76
CA ALA A 94 -0.36 8.12 -23.00
C ALA A 94 0.40 8.59 -21.74
N PHE A 95 -0.21 8.44 -20.57
CA PHE A 95 0.46 8.73 -19.30
C PHE A 95 1.65 7.78 -19.05
N ILE A 96 1.46 6.47 -19.23
CA ILE A 96 2.51 5.46 -19.03
C ILE A 96 3.73 5.74 -19.92
N GLU A 97 3.51 6.03 -21.20
CA GLU A 97 4.63 6.31 -22.13
C GLU A 97 5.43 7.53 -21.69
N LYS A 98 4.74 8.61 -21.30
CA LYS A 98 5.40 9.83 -20.80
C LYS A 98 6.13 9.57 -19.48
N ASP A 99 5.54 8.82 -18.57
CA ASP A 99 6.12 8.53 -17.26
C ASP A 99 7.32 7.57 -17.37
N LYS A 100 7.25 6.57 -18.26
CA LYS A 100 8.40 5.70 -18.57
C LYS A 100 9.61 6.50 -19.05
N GLN A 101 9.43 7.45 -19.96
CA GLN A 101 10.50 8.33 -20.42
C GLN A 101 11.14 9.09 -19.25
N ARG A 102 10.31 9.68 -18.39
CA ARG A 102 10.78 10.40 -17.19
C ARG A 102 11.53 9.51 -16.19
N LEU A 103 11.10 8.25 -16.05
CA LEU A 103 11.69 7.29 -15.12
C LEU A 103 13.00 6.71 -15.64
N GLN A 104 13.15 6.52 -16.95
CA GLN A 104 14.40 6.04 -17.56
C GLN A 104 15.60 6.94 -17.23
N ASP A 105 15.38 8.25 -17.13
CA ASP A 105 16.40 9.21 -16.74
C ASP A 105 16.82 9.12 -15.26
N LYS A 106 15.93 8.61 -14.41
CA LYS A 106 16.14 8.52 -12.94
C LYS A 106 16.64 7.17 -12.46
N PHE A 107 16.24 6.10 -13.11
CA PHE A 107 16.55 4.74 -12.67
C PHE A 107 17.57 4.08 -13.61
N LYS A 108 18.86 4.30 -13.32
CA LYS A 108 19.88 3.29 -13.74
C LYS A 108 19.64 2.05 -12.87
N ILE A 109 18.69 1.22 -13.30
CA ILE A 109 18.29 0.06 -12.54
C ILE A 109 19.33 -1.03 -12.74
N THR A 110 20.18 -1.20 -11.75
CA THR A 110 21.16 -2.30 -11.62
C THR A 110 20.69 -3.30 -10.55
N GLY A 111 19.42 -3.69 -10.56
CA GLY A 111 18.85 -4.51 -9.51
C GLY A 111 18.27 -5.82 -10.01
N SER A 112 18.76 -6.93 -9.48
CA SER A 112 18.14 -8.25 -9.56
C SER A 112 16.96 -8.30 -8.58
N GLY A 113 15.79 -7.84 -9.01
CA GLY A 113 14.54 -8.00 -8.25
C GLY A 113 13.69 -9.15 -8.83
N PRO A 114 12.58 -9.53 -8.15
CA PRO A 114 11.67 -10.55 -8.65
C PRO A 114 11.15 -10.20 -10.04
N CYS A 115 11.11 -11.18 -10.92
CA CYS A 115 10.68 -11.01 -12.31
C CYS A 115 9.20 -10.72 -12.46
N CYS A 116 8.43 -11.05 -11.41
CA CYS A 116 7.02 -11.32 -11.57
C CYS A 116 6.24 -10.63 -10.45
N THR A 117 4.98 -10.32 -10.73
CA THR A 117 4.01 -9.95 -9.69
C THR A 117 3.34 -11.21 -9.18
N ASP A 118 3.29 -11.34 -7.87
CA ASP A 118 2.60 -12.42 -7.18
C ASP A 118 1.21 -11.94 -6.76
N PHE A 119 0.20 -12.78 -7.01
CA PHE A 119 -1.20 -12.53 -6.67
C PHE A 119 -1.65 -13.61 -5.69
N TYR A 120 -2.26 -13.21 -4.58
CA TYR A 120 -2.62 -14.09 -3.49
C TYR A 120 -4.13 -14.14 -3.27
N GLU A 121 -4.60 -15.32 -2.88
CA GLU A 121 -6.01 -15.59 -2.59
C GLU A 121 -6.54 -14.82 -1.39
N TYR A 122 -5.70 -14.60 -0.36
CA TYR A 122 -6.08 -13.88 0.84
C TYR A 122 -5.19 -12.64 1.05
N LYS A 123 -5.63 -11.75 1.93
CA LYS A 123 -4.85 -10.58 2.36
C LYS A 123 -3.51 -11.01 2.97
N ASN A 124 -2.57 -10.08 2.99
CA ASN A 124 -1.24 -10.26 3.60
C ASN A 124 -0.46 -11.46 3.02
N LYS A 125 -0.57 -11.67 1.72
CA LYS A 125 0.08 -12.79 0.99
C LYS A 125 -0.38 -14.17 1.48
N GLY A 126 -1.63 -14.27 1.92
CA GLY A 126 -2.19 -15.52 2.43
C GLY A 126 -2.78 -16.41 1.33
N GLY A 127 -2.96 -17.69 1.67
CA GLY A 127 -3.57 -18.66 0.79
C GLY A 127 -2.70 -19.14 -0.36
N GLN A 128 -3.33 -19.59 -1.42
CA GLN A 128 -2.65 -19.96 -2.66
C GLN A 128 -2.20 -18.71 -3.39
N TYR A 129 -1.21 -18.85 -4.29
CA TYR A 129 -0.77 -17.73 -5.13
C TYR A 129 -0.53 -18.18 -6.56
N ILE A 130 -0.64 -17.22 -7.49
CA ILE A 130 -0.15 -17.31 -8.87
C ILE A 130 0.79 -16.15 -9.12
N TYR A 131 1.65 -16.29 -10.11
CA TYR A 131 2.51 -15.21 -10.56
C TYR A 131 2.34 -14.95 -12.06
N TRP A 132 2.60 -13.70 -12.47
CA TRP A 132 2.60 -13.32 -13.87
C TRP A 132 3.75 -12.36 -14.17
N ARG A 133 4.36 -12.52 -15.34
CA ARG A 133 5.59 -11.81 -15.69
C ARG A 133 5.32 -10.56 -16.53
N ASP A 134 4.57 -10.72 -17.62
CA ASP A 134 4.33 -9.67 -18.61
C ASP A 134 3.06 -9.95 -19.43
N GLY A 135 2.58 -8.91 -20.06
CA GLY A 135 1.43 -8.96 -20.92
C GLY A 135 0.10 -9.11 -20.20
N PHE A 136 -0.92 -9.34 -20.98
CA PHE A 136 -2.30 -9.47 -20.52
C PHE A 136 -2.70 -10.95 -20.37
N LYS A 137 -3.50 -11.24 -19.32
CA LYS A 137 -4.07 -12.58 -19.10
C LYS A 137 -5.46 -12.50 -18.50
N ASN A 138 -6.43 -13.15 -19.14
CA ASN A 138 -7.68 -13.50 -18.47
C ASN A 138 -7.39 -14.58 -17.42
N LEU A 139 -7.89 -14.41 -16.21
CA LEU A 139 -7.73 -15.39 -15.16
C LEU A 139 -8.54 -16.65 -15.47
N PRO A 140 -8.00 -17.85 -15.18
CA PRO A 140 -8.78 -19.07 -15.29
C PRO A 140 -9.90 -19.07 -14.26
N SER A 141 -10.94 -19.86 -14.46
CA SER A 141 -12.11 -19.96 -13.54
C SER A 141 -11.73 -20.24 -12.08
N SER A 142 -10.60 -20.95 -11.87
CA SER A 142 -10.08 -21.22 -10.53
C SER A 142 -9.47 -20.01 -9.83
N TRP A 143 -9.22 -18.90 -10.55
CA TRP A 143 -8.63 -17.66 -10.04
C TRP A 143 -9.49 -16.43 -10.31
N ASN A 144 -10.53 -16.55 -11.11
CA ASN A 144 -11.50 -15.48 -11.31
C ASN A 144 -12.11 -15.09 -9.96
N ASP A 145 -12.13 -13.79 -9.67
CA ASP A 145 -12.70 -13.23 -8.44
C ASP A 145 -12.10 -13.83 -7.14
N ARG A 146 -10.78 -14.06 -7.12
CA ARG A 146 -10.11 -14.65 -5.94
C ARG A 146 -8.88 -13.88 -5.47
N ILE A 147 -8.50 -12.80 -6.13
CA ILE A 147 -7.32 -12.02 -5.74
C ILE A 147 -7.69 -11.05 -4.63
N SER A 148 -7.08 -11.22 -3.46
CA SER A 148 -7.25 -10.36 -2.28
C SER A 148 -5.99 -9.57 -1.92
N SER A 149 -4.81 -9.97 -2.41
CA SER A 149 -3.59 -9.15 -2.28
C SER A 149 -2.59 -9.44 -3.39
N LEU A 150 -1.65 -8.50 -3.57
CA LEU A 150 -0.55 -8.64 -4.52
C LEU A 150 0.77 -8.07 -4.00
N SER A 151 1.86 -8.56 -4.58
CA SER A 151 3.21 -8.04 -4.40
C SER A 151 3.82 -7.84 -5.78
N THR A 152 4.17 -6.59 -6.12
CA THR A 152 4.62 -6.25 -7.47
C THR A 152 5.99 -6.81 -7.81
N ALA A 153 6.22 -7.05 -9.10
CA ALA A 153 7.55 -7.29 -9.65
C ALA A 153 8.50 -6.12 -9.36
N SER A 154 9.79 -6.34 -9.58
CA SER A 154 10.78 -5.27 -9.56
C SER A 154 10.51 -4.24 -10.66
N PRO A 155 10.71 -2.93 -10.39
CA PRO A 155 10.59 -1.89 -11.41
C PRO A 155 11.58 -2.06 -12.57
N SER A 156 12.64 -2.89 -12.40
CA SER A 156 13.55 -3.25 -13.47
C SER A 156 12.97 -4.28 -14.47
N SER A 157 11.94 -5.01 -14.05
CA SER A 157 11.33 -6.08 -14.86
C SER A 157 10.16 -5.58 -15.69
N SER A 158 9.39 -4.64 -15.14
CA SER A 158 8.18 -4.11 -15.76
C SER A 158 7.74 -2.83 -15.06
N TYR A 159 6.86 -2.09 -15.72
CA TYR A 159 6.42 -0.78 -15.23
C TYR A 159 5.30 -0.86 -14.20
N SER A 160 4.28 -1.68 -14.45
CA SER A 160 3.07 -1.72 -13.63
C SER A 160 2.34 -3.04 -13.68
N THR A 161 1.52 -3.26 -12.66
CA THR A 161 0.52 -4.31 -12.59
C THR A 161 -0.86 -3.69 -12.55
N THR A 162 -1.76 -4.15 -13.42
CA THR A 162 -3.18 -3.75 -13.42
C THR A 162 -4.05 -4.98 -13.15
N LEU A 163 -4.97 -4.86 -12.20
CA LEU A 163 -6.10 -5.77 -12.04
C LEU A 163 -7.29 -5.21 -12.82
N TRP A 164 -7.98 -6.06 -13.59
CA TRP A 164 -9.15 -5.70 -14.37
C TRP A 164 -10.39 -6.43 -13.83
N GLU A 165 -11.49 -5.69 -13.68
CA GLU A 165 -12.77 -6.21 -13.19
C GLU A 165 -13.35 -7.30 -14.10
N HIS A 166 -13.15 -7.16 -15.41
CA HIS A 166 -13.69 -8.06 -16.43
C HIS A 166 -12.60 -8.59 -17.35
N THR A 167 -12.91 -9.66 -18.07
CA THR A 167 -12.04 -10.22 -19.11
C THR A 167 -11.96 -9.29 -20.33
N SER A 168 -11.00 -9.55 -21.21
CA SER A 168 -10.87 -8.78 -22.47
C SER A 168 -12.10 -8.87 -23.36
N THR A 169 -12.77 -10.02 -23.38
CA THR A 169 -14.01 -10.24 -24.15
C THR A 169 -15.22 -9.48 -23.61
N GLN A 170 -15.17 -9.13 -22.31
CA GLN A 170 -16.20 -8.34 -21.62
C GLN A 170 -15.87 -6.83 -21.59
N GLY A 171 -14.77 -6.42 -22.23
CA GLY A 171 -14.38 -5.01 -22.32
C GLY A 171 -13.61 -4.48 -21.11
N TYR A 172 -12.98 -5.35 -20.31
CA TYR A 172 -12.10 -5.06 -19.15
C TYR A 172 -12.80 -4.48 -17.90
N GLY A 173 -13.88 -3.72 -18.03
CA GLY A 173 -14.51 -3.01 -16.92
C GLY A 173 -13.61 -1.93 -16.32
N LYS A 174 -13.67 -1.76 -15.00
CA LYS A 174 -12.74 -0.90 -14.25
C LYS A 174 -11.40 -1.59 -14.03
N GLY A 175 -10.35 -0.79 -13.79
CA GLY A 175 -9.02 -1.30 -13.48
C GLY A 175 -8.39 -0.59 -12.28
N VAL A 176 -7.62 -1.30 -11.48
CA VAL A 176 -6.72 -0.72 -10.48
C VAL A 176 -5.28 -1.06 -10.83
N LEU A 177 -4.42 -0.03 -10.86
CA LEU A 177 -3.05 -0.13 -11.33
C LEU A 177 -2.07 0.23 -10.20
N PHE A 178 -1.03 -0.58 -10.07
CA PHE A 178 0.08 -0.42 -9.16
C PHE A 178 1.37 -0.23 -9.96
N ARG A 179 1.97 0.96 -9.91
CA ARG A 179 3.26 1.24 -10.54
C ARG A 179 4.37 0.58 -9.73
N HIS A 180 5.23 -0.22 -10.35
CA HIS A 180 6.24 -1.02 -9.65
C HIS A 180 7.26 -0.17 -8.90
N SER A 181 7.65 0.99 -9.44
CA SER A 181 8.55 1.92 -8.73
C SER A 181 8.01 2.40 -7.37
N ASP A 182 6.71 2.40 -7.19
CA ASP A 182 6.04 2.89 -5.99
C ASP A 182 5.68 1.77 -5.03
N TRP A 183 5.36 0.59 -5.58
CA TRP A 183 4.80 -0.53 -4.84
C TRP A 183 5.77 -1.70 -4.63
N TYR A 184 6.97 -1.65 -5.21
CA TYR A 184 7.98 -2.68 -4.98
C TYR A 184 8.35 -2.80 -3.49
N GLY A 185 8.38 -4.04 -3.00
CA GLY A 185 8.65 -4.35 -1.59
C GLY A 185 7.46 -4.13 -0.64
N LYS A 186 6.31 -3.70 -1.17
CA LYS A 186 5.06 -3.52 -0.43
C LYS A 186 4.05 -4.60 -0.82
N THR A 187 3.08 -4.83 0.05
CA THR A 187 1.91 -5.67 -0.24
C THR A 187 0.68 -4.78 -0.33
N ALA A 188 -0.01 -4.82 -1.46
CA ALA A 188 -1.30 -4.19 -1.59
C ALA A 188 -2.41 -5.21 -1.27
N ASN A 189 -3.17 -4.97 -0.22
CA ASN A 189 -4.37 -5.72 0.12
C ASN A 189 -5.59 -5.04 -0.51
N MET A 190 -6.42 -5.80 -1.20
CA MET A 190 -7.65 -5.29 -1.79
C MET A 190 -8.72 -5.12 -0.70
N ALA A 191 -9.41 -3.98 -0.70
CA ALA A 191 -10.59 -3.77 0.13
C ALA A 191 -11.87 -4.12 -0.63
N SER A 192 -13.02 -3.89 0.02
CA SER A 192 -14.35 -4.35 -0.40
C SER A 192 -14.67 -4.15 -1.89
N ASP A 193 -14.16 -3.07 -2.49
CA ASP A 193 -14.46 -2.73 -3.88
C ASP A 193 -13.62 -3.50 -4.90
N TRP A 194 -12.47 -4.06 -4.47
CA TRP A 194 -11.56 -4.81 -5.33
C TRP A 194 -11.22 -6.20 -4.81
N ASP A 195 -11.61 -6.51 -3.58
CA ASP A 195 -11.43 -7.83 -3.00
C ASP A 195 -12.27 -8.85 -3.76
N ASN A 196 -11.62 -9.87 -4.30
CA ASN A 196 -12.27 -10.93 -5.07
C ASN A 196 -13.09 -10.43 -6.29
N LYS A 197 -12.58 -9.44 -7.04
CA LYS A 197 -13.26 -8.91 -8.23
C LYS A 197 -12.44 -8.98 -9.52
N ALA A 198 -11.18 -9.32 -9.44
CA ALA A 198 -10.35 -9.35 -10.64
C ALA A 198 -10.63 -10.57 -11.50
N SER A 199 -10.98 -10.32 -12.77
CA SER A 199 -11.16 -11.34 -13.81
C SER A 199 -10.02 -11.40 -14.81
N ALA A 200 -9.17 -10.38 -14.85
CA ALA A 200 -7.97 -10.35 -15.67
C ALA A 200 -6.86 -9.52 -15.03
N ILE A 201 -5.63 -9.78 -15.45
CA ILE A 201 -4.42 -9.09 -15.02
C ILE A 201 -3.61 -8.62 -16.22
N GLU A 202 -2.87 -7.53 -16.07
CA GLU A 202 -1.98 -7.00 -17.10
C GLU A 202 -0.69 -6.49 -16.45
N ILE A 203 0.47 -6.93 -16.96
CA ILE A 203 1.78 -6.46 -16.58
C ILE A 203 2.40 -5.74 -17.79
N LYS A 204 2.92 -4.52 -17.60
CA LYS A 204 3.53 -3.68 -18.65
C LYS A 204 4.91 -3.20 -18.27
#